data_0db5343443a1c52662d3a2ef5f87d2f3
#
_entry.id   0db5343443a1c52662d3a2ef5f87d2f3
#
_cell.length_a   1.000
_cell.length_b   1.000
_cell.length_c   1.000
_cell.angle_alpha   90.00
_cell.angle_beta   90.00
_cell.angle_gamma   90.00
#
_symmetry.space_group_name_H-M   'P 1'
#
loop_
_entity.id
_entity.type
_entity.pdbx_description
1 polymer ?
#
loop_
_entity_poly.entity_id
_entity_poly.type
_entity_poly.pdbx_seq_one_letter_code
_entity_poly.pdbx_strand_id
1 'polypeptide(L)'
;MRKFLCFLLGGCLMFACACSSGEEEQTSSALSSTAGTASENEDEISSQLSSARALESSPPAGKSEPESKEDPPQQENPYPDQLAAFSTITTNEAAANYNMSKALNSINETVVEPGAVFSFNASVGPADGEHGYKEGDSLINGELVKSYGGGICQAATTVYGAAIRAGMKIVARSSHSKPSIYCPIGLDAAIAQPNVDLKFQNILADPVKLICTMEGNTLTVTIMGTRPQAFDSIEVSSKYLGDKKAGAVRTYIKNGEAVSSEALPDSYYKNYEK
;
A
#
# COMPACT_ATOMS: atom_id res chain seq x y z
N MET A 1 12.54 -49.56 41.08
CA MET A 1 11.35 -50.09 41.78
C MET A 1 10.22 -49.06 41.67
N ARG A 2 9.12 -49.55 41.30
CA ARG A 2 7.73 -49.18 41.22
C ARG A 2 7.28 -48.58 39.86
N LYS A 3 6.75 -49.53 39.12
CA LYS A 3 5.72 -49.47 38.11
C LYS A 3 4.42 -49.01 38.72
N PHE A 4 3.67 -48.17 37.99
CA PHE A 4 2.21 -48.21 38.06
C PHE A 4 1.65 -47.97 36.65
N LEU A 5 0.91 -48.94 36.27
CA LEU A 5 0.11 -49.21 35.09
C LEU A 5 -1.37 -49.05 35.51
N CYS A 6 -2.20 -48.38 34.74
CA CYS A 6 -3.67 -48.60 34.62
C CYS A 6 -4.16 -47.73 33.49
N PHE A 7 -4.63 -48.28 32.29
CA PHE A 7 -5.91 -48.92 31.96
C PHE A 7 -7.07 -47.93 32.09
N LEU A 8 -7.76 -47.63 31.03
CA LEU A 8 -8.56 -48.18 29.96
C LEU A 8 -9.90 -47.38 29.79
N LEU A 9 -10.44 -47.46 28.57
CA LEU A 9 -11.81 -47.31 28.08
C LEU A 9 -12.27 -45.85 27.84
N GLY A 10 -12.74 -45.44 26.68
CA GLY A 10 -13.50 -46.11 25.63
C GLY A 10 -14.70 -45.26 25.32
N GLY A 11 -14.99 -44.93 24.08
CA GLY A 11 -16.17 -44.16 23.72
C GLY A 11 -16.21 -43.76 22.25
N CYS A 12 -16.47 -44.75 21.44
CA CYS A 12 -16.86 -44.61 20.03
C CYS A 12 -18.30 -44.07 19.99
N LEU A 13 -18.54 -42.97 19.28
CA LEU A 13 -19.89 -42.63 18.82
C LEU A 13 -19.80 -42.18 17.37
N MET A 14 -20.14 -43.14 16.52
CA MET A 14 -20.56 -42.93 15.14
C MET A 14 -21.93 -42.27 15.12
N PHE A 15 -22.08 -41.18 14.39
CA PHE A 15 -23.37 -40.79 13.85
C PHE A 15 -23.24 -40.62 12.34
N ALA A 16 -23.79 -41.62 11.66
CA ALA A 16 -24.17 -41.56 10.26
C ALA A 16 -25.64 -41.23 10.19
N CYS A 17 -26.03 -40.31 9.35
CA CYS A 17 -27.35 -40.22 8.69
C CYS A 17 -27.21 -39.14 7.61
N ALA A 18 -27.26 -39.46 6.43
CA ALA A 18 -28.23 -39.96 5.47
C ALA A 18 -28.66 -38.86 4.51
N CYS A 19 -28.52 -39.19 3.26
CA CYS A 19 -28.89 -38.52 2.03
C CYS A 19 -30.30 -37.92 2.01
N SER A 20 -30.44 -36.79 1.31
CA SER A 20 -31.62 -36.55 0.50
C SER A 20 -31.26 -35.76 -0.74
N SER A 21 -31.40 -36.44 -1.85
CA SER A 21 -31.40 -35.95 -3.21
C SER A 21 -32.70 -35.16 -3.48
N GLY A 22 -32.58 -34.09 -4.24
CA GLY A 22 -33.71 -33.34 -4.82
C GLY A 22 -33.24 -32.65 -6.09
N GLU A 23 -33.38 -33.33 -7.22
CA GLU A 23 -33.39 -32.74 -8.57
C GLU A 23 -34.75 -32.14 -8.82
N GLU A 24 -34.80 -30.99 -9.48
CA GLU A 24 -35.81 -30.52 -10.44
C GLU A 24 -35.28 -29.24 -11.07
N GLU A 25 -34.88 -29.30 -12.27
CA GLU A 25 -35.46 -29.13 -13.62
C GLU A 25 -35.89 -27.71 -13.96
N GLN A 26 -35.18 -27.23 -14.94
CA GLN A 26 -35.42 -26.31 -16.06
C GLN A 26 -36.79 -25.60 -16.14
N THR A 27 -36.72 -24.29 -16.42
CA THR A 27 -37.44 -23.77 -17.60
C THR A 27 -36.74 -22.54 -18.17
N SER A 28 -36.45 -22.64 -19.45
CA SER A 28 -36.05 -21.61 -20.37
C SER A 28 -37.22 -20.68 -20.72
N SER A 29 -36.99 -19.41 -20.92
CA SER A 29 -37.71 -18.66 -21.96
C SER A 29 -36.85 -17.51 -22.45
N ALA A 30 -36.53 -17.63 -23.71
CA ALA A 30 -35.98 -16.58 -24.56
C ALA A 30 -37.12 -15.71 -25.10
N LEU A 31 -36.75 -14.60 -25.69
CA LEU A 31 -37.38 -13.66 -26.62
C LEU A 31 -37.40 -12.23 -26.04
N SER A 32 -37.06 -11.17 -26.69
CA SER A 32 -36.84 -10.85 -28.10
C SER A 32 -36.46 -9.36 -28.14
N SER A 33 -35.46 -9.07 -28.95
CA SER A 33 -35.20 -7.89 -29.75
C SER A 33 -36.21 -6.73 -29.73
N THR A 34 -35.68 -5.48 -29.64
CA THR A 34 -35.95 -4.49 -30.69
C THR A 34 -34.85 -3.46 -30.75
N ALA A 35 -34.38 -3.26 -31.96
CA ALA A 35 -33.51 -2.19 -32.39
C ALA A 35 -34.31 -0.88 -32.53
N GLY A 36 -33.66 0.24 -32.32
CA GLY A 36 -34.21 1.56 -32.57
C GLY A 36 -33.06 2.54 -32.85
N THR A 37 -32.81 2.70 -34.09
CA THR A 37 -32.08 3.64 -34.93
C THR A 37 -31.94 5.08 -34.42
N ALA A 38 -30.76 5.55 -34.61
CA ALA A 38 -30.20 6.85 -35.04
C ALA A 38 -31.13 8.07 -35.17
N SER A 39 -30.61 9.21 -34.73
CA SER A 39 -30.72 10.48 -35.46
C SER A 39 -29.61 11.43 -35.04
N GLU A 40 -28.76 11.72 -36.01
CA GLU A 40 -27.86 12.86 -36.13
C GLU A 40 -28.67 14.16 -36.10
N ASN A 41 -28.08 15.22 -35.60
CA ASN A 41 -28.22 16.55 -36.16
C ASN A 41 -27.03 17.40 -35.70
N GLU A 42 -26.16 17.63 -36.64
CA GLU A 42 -25.29 18.81 -36.76
C GLU A 42 -26.16 19.99 -37.16
N ASP A 43 -25.67 21.18 -36.84
CA ASP A 43 -25.64 22.45 -37.59
C ASP A 43 -25.60 23.62 -36.62
N GLU A 44 -24.52 24.29 -36.55
CA GLU A 44 -24.00 25.41 -37.34
C GLU A 44 -24.64 26.79 -37.07
N ILE A 45 -23.76 27.75 -37.15
CA ILE A 45 -23.84 29.16 -37.56
C ILE A 45 -23.77 30.17 -36.42
N SER A 46 -22.62 30.74 -36.23
CA SER A 46 -21.97 31.85 -36.98
C SER A 46 -22.44 33.28 -36.62
N SER A 47 -21.46 34.03 -36.18
CA SER A 47 -21.16 35.44 -36.41
C SER A 47 -22.24 36.49 -36.24
N GLN A 48 -21.87 37.56 -35.56
CA GLN A 48 -21.77 38.89 -36.19
C GLN A 48 -20.93 39.88 -35.38
N LEU A 49 -20.00 40.43 -36.11
CA LEU A 49 -19.23 41.66 -35.91
C LEU A 49 -20.12 42.89 -36.09
N SER A 50 -19.84 43.95 -35.34
CA SER A 50 -19.72 45.35 -35.85
C SER A 50 -19.56 46.29 -34.62
N SER A 51 -18.43 46.92 -34.50
CA SER A 51 -17.96 48.18 -35.09
C SER A 51 -18.73 49.43 -34.65
N ALA A 52 -18.05 50.28 -33.98
CA ALA A 52 -17.71 51.67 -34.28
C ALA A 52 -17.70 52.51 -32.98
N ARG A 53 -16.63 53.14 -32.70
CA ARG A 53 -16.00 54.37 -33.08
C ARG A 53 -15.93 55.42 -31.98
N ALA A 54 -14.69 55.67 -31.63
CA ALA A 54 -13.96 56.80 -31.13
C ALA A 54 -14.69 58.13 -30.77
N LEU A 55 -14.21 58.73 -29.68
CA LEU A 55 -13.59 60.06 -29.74
C LEU A 55 -13.03 60.46 -28.33
N GLU A 56 -11.74 60.69 -28.34
CA GLU A 56 -10.88 61.64 -27.62
C GLU A 56 -11.37 62.41 -26.40
N SER A 57 -10.60 62.32 -25.34
CA SER A 57 -9.89 63.45 -24.73
C SER A 57 -8.99 63.03 -23.57
N SER A 58 -7.71 63.30 -23.66
CA SER A 58 -6.71 63.32 -22.55
C SER A 58 -6.38 64.79 -22.25
N PRO A 59 -5.61 65.19 -21.22
CA PRO A 59 -5.07 64.54 -20.00
C PRO A 59 -5.32 65.40 -18.73
N PRO A 60 -4.68 65.25 -17.57
CA PRO A 60 -3.23 65.29 -17.39
C PRO A 60 -2.64 64.27 -16.38
N ALA A 61 -1.33 64.15 -16.50
CA ALA A 61 -0.41 63.34 -15.73
C ALA A 61 -0.53 63.49 -14.20
N GLY A 62 -0.78 62.30 -13.57
CA GLY A 62 -0.47 62.07 -12.17
C GLY A 62 0.58 60.95 -12.14
N LYS A 63 1.76 61.26 -11.62
CA LYS A 63 2.79 60.23 -11.31
C LYS A 63 2.24 59.33 -10.23
N SER A 64 1.88 58.13 -10.57
CA SER A 64 1.73 57.04 -9.61
C SER A 64 3.00 56.17 -9.66
N GLU A 65 3.69 56.15 -8.52
CA GLU A 65 4.72 55.16 -8.22
C GLU A 65 4.20 53.77 -8.55
N PRO A 66 5.05 52.82 -9.03
CA PRO A 66 4.61 51.48 -9.22
C PRO A 66 4.36 50.85 -7.83
N GLU A 67 3.10 50.59 -7.51
CA GLU A 67 2.72 49.68 -6.44
C GLU A 67 3.45 48.37 -6.70
N SER A 68 4.36 48.01 -5.81
CA SER A 68 4.96 46.69 -5.75
C SER A 68 3.81 45.71 -5.53
N LYS A 69 3.46 44.96 -6.56
CA LYS A 69 2.60 43.80 -6.39
C LYS A 69 3.39 42.82 -5.50
N GLU A 70 3.03 42.77 -4.22
CA GLU A 70 3.42 41.66 -3.37
C GLU A 70 2.86 40.38 -4.03
N ASP A 71 3.73 39.48 -4.43
CA ASP A 71 3.35 38.14 -4.85
C ASP A 71 2.52 37.52 -3.70
N PRO A 72 1.42 36.79 -4.03
CA PRO A 72 0.65 36.11 -3.01
C PRO A 72 1.61 35.18 -2.24
N PRO A 73 1.45 35.06 -0.90
CA PRO A 73 2.34 34.24 -0.10
C PRO A 73 2.40 32.83 -0.71
N GLN A 74 3.58 32.42 -1.11
CA GLN A 74 3.82 31.07 -1.61
C GLN A 74 3.46 30.12 -0.47
N GLN A 75 2.44 29.30 -0.67
CA GLN A 75 2.03 28.29 0.28
C GLN A 75 3.21 27.33 0.43
N GLU A 76 3.90 27.38 1.58
CA GLU A 76 5.04 26.49 1.85
C GLU A 76 4.59 25.04 1.69
N ASN A 77 5.37 24.27 0.96
CA ASN A 77 5.13 22.84 0.80
C ASN A 77 5.36 22.16 2.16
N PRO A 78 4.33 21.57 2.79
CA PRO A 78 4.49 20.94 4.10
C PRO A 78 5.30 19.63 4.05
N TYR A 79 5.65 19.16 2.84
CA TYR A 79 6.42 17.92 2.62
C TYR A 79 7.59 18.19 1.65
N PRO A 80 8.57 19.02 2.04
CA PRO A 80 9.60 19.51 1.10
C PRO A 80 10.58 18.42 0.66
N ASP A 81 10.82 17.42 1.51
CA ASP A 81 11.88 16.42 1.31
C ASP A 81 11.32 15.03 1.03
N GLN A 82 11.99 14.30 0.15
CA GLN A 82 11.90 12.86 0.12
C GLN A 82 12.73 12.29 1.27
N LEU A 83 12.07 11.80 2.31
CA LEU A 83 12.73 11.17 3.46
C LEU A 83 13.30 9.81 3.09
N ALA A 84 12.51 9.02 2.37
CA ALA A 84 12.91 7.70 1.87
C ALA A 84 12.04 7.27 0.70
N ALA A 85 12.58 6.36 -0.12
CA ALA A 85 11.82 5.58 -1.08
C ALA A 85 12.25 4.11 -1.00
N PHE A 86 11.33 3.21 -1.29
CA PHE A 86 11.61 1.79 -1.44
C PHE A 86 10.75 1.20 -2.55
N SER A 87 11.37 0.34 -3.35
CA SER A 87 10.70 -0.31 -4.48
C SER A 87 10.84 -1.82 -4.41
N THR A 88 9.83 -2.52 -4.90
CA THR A 88 9.87 -3.96 -5.15
C THR A 88 9.41 -4.25 -6.57
N ILE A 89 9.96 -5.30 -7.17
CA ILE A 89 9.58 -5.73 -8.51
C ILE A 89 8.73 -6.99 -8.39
N THR A 90 7.57 -6.98 -9.02
CA THR A 90 6.69 -8.14 -9.05
C THR A 90 6.95 -9.01 -10.29
N THR A 91 6.86 -10.32 -10.10
CA THR A 91 6.79 -11.32 -11.18
C THR A 91 5.42 -12.00 -11.20
N ASN A 92 4.45 -11.45 -10.47
CA ASN A 92 3.13 -12.00 -10.31
C ASN A 92 2.26 -11.83 -11.57
N GLU A 93 1.16 -12.56 -11.60
CA GLU A 93 0.15 -12.47 -12.65
C GLU A 93 -0.66 -11.15 -12.59
N ALA A 94 -1.41 -10.87 -13.66
CA ALA A 94 -2.16 -9.63 -13.81
C ALA A 94 -3.17 -9.36 -12.69
N ALA A 95 -3.81 -10.41 -12.12
CA ALA A 95 -4.75 -10.26 -11.02
C ALA A 95 -4.07 -9.76 -9.74
N ALA A 96 -2.91 -10.34 -9.39
CA ALA A 96 -2.13 -9.90 -8.24
C ALA A 96 -1.57 -8.49 -8.45
N ASN A 97 -1.10 -8.16 -9.66
CA ASN A 97 -0.64 -6.81 -10.02
C ASN A 97 -1.77 -5.78 -9.89
N TYR A 98 -2.97 -6.12 -10.34
CA TYR A 98 -4.16 -5.28 -10.14
C TYR A 98 -4.44 -5.05 -8.65
N ASN A 99 -4.40 -6.09 -7.83
CA ASN A 99 -4.64 -5.99 -6.38
C ASN A 99 -3.59 -5.10 -5.68
N MET A 100 -2.32 -5.26 -6.04
CA MET A 100 -1.24 -4.41 -5.52
C MET A 100 -1.42 -2.95 -5.89
N SER A 101 -1.71 -2.66 -7.17
CA SER A 101 -1.99 -1.30 -7.63
C SER A 101 -3.19 -0.69 -6.91
N LYS A 102 -4.28 -1.47 -6.74
CA LYS A 102 -5.47 -1.03 -6.00
C LYS A 102 -5.14 -0.70 -4.55
N ALA A 103 -4.38 -1.56 -3.86
CA ALA A 103 -3.97 -1.33 -2.47
C ALA A 103 -3.07 -0.08 -2.35
N LEU A 104 -2.10 0.10 -3.26
CA LEU A 104 -1.25 1.29 -3.28
C LEU A 104 -2.06 2.56 -3.54
N ASN A 105 -3.02 2.53 -4.47
CA ASN A 105 -3.89 3.67 -4.75
C ASN A 105 -4.74 4.07 -3.54
N SER A 106 -5.19 3.09 -2.73
CA SER A 106 -5.97 3.37 -1.51
C SER A 106 -5.18 4.11 -0.43
N ILE A 107 -3.85 3.96 -0.42
CA ILE A 107 -2.98 4.59 0.58
C ILE A 107 -2.16 5.76 0.00
N ASN A 108 -2.25 5.99 -1.31
CA ASN A 108 -1.56 7.11 -1.94
C ASN A 108 -2.04 8.44 -1.37
N GLU A 109 -1.11 9.36 -1.16
CA GLU A 109 -1.33 10.68 -0.56
C GLU A 109 -1.82 10.65 0.91
N THR A 110 -1.81 9.50 1.59
CA THR A 110 -2.11 9.44 3.02
C THR A 110 -1.12 10.27 3.81
N VAL A 111 -1.66 11.17 4.64
CA VAL A 111 -0.89 11.95 5.60
C VAL A 111 -0.92 11.26 6.96
N VAL A 112 0.25 11.17 7.59
CA VAL A 112 0.40 10.62 8.95
C VAL A 112 0.96 11.72 9.84
N GLU A 113 0.10 12.27 10.69
CA GLU A 113 0.44 13.34 11.62
C GLU A 113 1.49 12.91 12.67
N PRO A 114 2.23 13.82 13.28
CA PRO A 114 3.13 13.53 14.40
C PRO A 114 2.43 12.74 15.48
N GLY A 115 3.02 11.61 15.89
CA GLY A 115 2.45 10.69 16.89
C GLY A 115 1.34 9.78 16.39
N ALA A 116 0.77 10.01 15.21
CA ALA A 116 -0.27 9.17 14.63
C ALA A 116 0.28 7.82 14.16
N VAL A 117 -0.59 6.83 14.14
CA VAL A 117 -0.28 5.45 13.69
C VAL A 117 -0.99 5.19 12.37
N PHE A 118 -0.21 4.87 11.34
CA PHE A 118 -0.71 4.32 10.09
C PHE A 118 -1.00 2.82 10.25
N SER A 119 -2.12 2.34 9.70
CA SER A 119 -2.48 0.93 9.61
C SER A 119 -2.77 0.58 8.15
N PHE A 120 -2.03 -0.37 7.61
CA PHE A 120 -2.21 -0.82 6.23
C PHE A 120 -3.60 -1.39 6.02
N ASN A 121 -4.05 -2.30 6.89
CA ASN A 121 -5.37 -2.91 6.77
C ASN A 121 -6.51 -1.89 6.87
N ALA A 122 -6.41 -0.91 7.77
CA ALA A 122 -7.44 0.11 7.91
C ALA A 122 -7.52 1.03 6.68
N SER A 123 -6.37 1.37 6.08
CA SER A 123 -6.29 2.26 4.93
C SER A 123 -6.69 1.57 3.61
N VAL A 124 -6.36 0.28 3.46
CA VAL A 124 -6.68 -0.51 2.26
C VAL A 124 -8.13 -0.99 2.28
N GLY A 125 -8.71 -1.22 3.46
CA GLY A 125 -10.02 -1.83 3.65
C GLY A 125 -10.03 -3.35 3.39
N PRO A 126 -11.21 -4.00 3.36
CA PRO A 126 -11.32 -5.42 3.09
C PRO A 126 -10.82 -5.80 1.70
N ALA A 127 -9.96 -6.83 1.62
CA ALA A 127 -9.36 -7.28 0.38
C ALA A 127 -10.14 -8.48 -0.20
N ASP A 128 -11.42 -8.27 -0.49
CA ASP A 128 -12.36 -9.27 -0.99
C ASP A 128 -12.99 -8.86 -2.33
N GLY A 129 -13.83 -9.75 -2.90
CA GLY A 129 -14.49 -9.53 -4.17
C GLY A 129 -15.52 -8.40 -4.14
N GLU A 130 -16.20 -8.17 -3.01
CA GLU A 130 -17.18 -7.10 -2.85
C GLU A 130 -16.51 -5.72 -2.91
N HIS A 131 -15.27 -5.62 -2.44
CA HIS A 131 -14.45 -4.42 -2.52
C HIS A 131 -13.61 -4.35 -3.80
N GLY A 132 -13.88 -5.23 -4.79
CA GLY A 132 -13.29 -5.19 -6.13
C GLY A 132 -11.85 -5.72 -6.21
N TYR A 133 -11.41 -6.52 -5.24
CA TYR A 133 -10.18 -7.29 -5.37
C TYR A 133 -10.41 -8.54 -6.23
N LYS A 134 -9.38 -9.00 -6.90
CA LYS A 134 -9.40 -10.19 -7.76
C LYS A 134 -8.77 -11.38 -7.03
N GLU A 135 -9.14 -12.58 -7.45
CA GLU A 135 -8.41 -13.77 -7.02
C GLU A 135 -7.02 -13.78 -7.64
N GLY A 136 -6.01 -13.84 -6.83
CA GLY A 136 -4.60 -13.88 -7.19
C GLY A 136 -3.82 -14.83 -6.29
N ASP A 137 -2.55 -15.04 -6.61
CA ASP A 137 -1.69 -15.93 -5.84
C ASP A 137 -1.39 -15.37 -4.45
N SER A 138 -1.63 -16.18 -3.44
CA SER A 138 -1.37 -15.90 -2.03
C SER A 138 -0.60 -17.03 -1.39
N LEU A 139 0.40 -16.71 -0.56
CA LEU A 139 1.14 -17.68 0.21
C LEU A 139 0.45 -17.88 1.57
N ILE A 140 -0.34 -18.95 1.71
CA ILE A 140 -1.04 -19.29 2.95
C ILE A 140 -0.42 -20.58 3.52
N ASN A 141 0.08 -20.52 4.77
CA ASN A 141 0.76 -21.62 5.45
C ASN A 141 1.93 -22.25 4.66
N GLY A 142 2.53 -21.49 3.77
CA GLY A 142 3.65 -21.95 2.93
C GLY A 142 3.23 -22.61 1.62
N GLU A 143 1.95 -22.65 1.31
CA GLU A 143 1.37 -23.13 0.05
C GLU A 143 0.84 -21.96 -0.79
N LEU A 144 1.00 -22.06 -2.10
CA LEU A 144 0.48 -21.09 -3.04
C LEU A 144 -0.97 -21.44 -3.35
N VAL A 145 -1.89 -20.54 -3.02
CA VAL A 145 -3.33 -20.70 -3.24
C VAL A 145 -3.91 -19.47 -3.89
N LYS A 146 -5.01 -19.62 -4.63
CA LYS A 146 -5.80 -18.49 -5.14
C LYS A 146 -6.68 -17.95 -4.03
N SER A 147 -6.59 -16.63 -3.79
CA SER A 147 -7.50 -15.93 -2.88
C SER A 147 -7.69 -14.48 -3.31
N TYR A 148 -8.81 -13.88 -2.91
CA TYR A 148 -9.01 -12.44 -3.11
C TYR A 148 -7.91 -11.64 -2.43
N GLY A 149 -7.47 -10.57 -3.09
CA GLY A 149 -6.38 -9.75 -2.58
C GLY A 149 -4.98 -10.38 -2.70
N GLY A 150 -4.83 -11.50 -3.43
CA GLY A 150 -3.51 -12.07 -3.70
C GLY A 150 -2.55 -11.02 -4.24
N GLY A 151 -1.33 -10.97 -3.69
CA GLY A 151 -0.30 -9.97 -4.02
C GLY A 151 -0.18 -8.81 -3.01
N ILE A 152 -1.20 -8.45 -2.22
CA ILE A 152 -1.17 -7.25 -1.35
C ILE A 152 -0.06 -7.27 -0.29
N CYS A 153 0.46 -8.45 0.09
CA CYS A 153 1.61 -8.57 0.98
C CYS A 153 2.86 -7.90 0.40
N GLN A 154 3.04 -7.91 -0.92
CA GLN A 154 4.15 -7.22 -1.57
C GLN A 154 3.97 -5.69 -1.48
N ALA A 155 2.75 -5.17 -1.65
CA ALA A 155 2.45 -3.76 -1.41
C ALA A 155 2.77 -3.36 0.03
N ALA A 156 2.31 -4.15 1.03
CA ALA A 156 2.64 -3.91 2.43
C ALA A 156 4.15 -3.98 2.72
N THR A 157 4.87 -4.91 2.09
CA THR A 157 6.34 -4.99 2.20
C THR A 157 7.01 -3.74 1.63
N THR A 158 6.50 -3.20 0.51
CA THR A 158 7.04 -1.96 -0.08
C THR A 158 6.82 -0.77 0.86
N VAL A 159 5.64 -0.66 1.48
CA VAL A 159 5.36 0.35 2.53
C VAL A 159 6.29 0.17 3.72
N TYR A 160 6.48 -1.05 4.22
CA TYR A 160 7.38 -1.33 5.33
C TYR A 160 8.82 -0.90 5.01
N GLY A 161 9.30 -1.26 3.81
CA GLY A 161 10.62 -0.89 3.34
C GLY A 161 10.88 0.62 3.31
N ALA A 162 9.88 1.42 2.89
CA ALA A 162 9.93 2.88 2.93
C ALA A 162 9.87 3.41 4.38
N ALA A 163 8.96 2.87 5.20
CA ALA A 163 8.75 3.33 6.57
C ALA A 163 10.00 3.17 7.46
N ILE A 164 10.70 2.02 7.38
CA ILE A 164 11.92 1.82 8.17
C ILE A 164 13.07 2.73 7.74
N ARG A 165 13.12 3.11 6.45
CA ARG A 165 14.14 4.03 5.88
C ARG A 165 13.81 5.49 6.11
N ALA A 166 12.53 5.83 6.35
CA ALA A 166 12.11 7.17 6.73
C ALA A 166 12.17 7.42 8.25
N GLY A 167 12.61 6.44 9.05
CA GLY A 167 12.73 6.58 10.51
C GLY A 167 11.43 6.35 11.27
N MET A 168 10.40 5.82 10.63
CA MET A 168 9.13 5.53 11.31
C MET A 168 9.32 4.43 12.37
N LYS A 169 8.57 4.51 13.48
CA LYS A 169 8.55 3.47 14.51
C LYS A 169 7.59 2.37 14.09
N ILE A 170 8.08 1.15 13.97
CA ILE A 170 7.23 -0.01 13.66
C ILE A 170 6.43 -0.42 14.90
N VAL A 171 5.11 -0.42 14.76
CA VAL A 171 4.16 -0.76 15.82
C VAL A 171 3.69 -2.21 15.70
N ALA A 172 3.44 -2.66 14.46
CA ALA A 172 3.08 -4.04 14.16
C ALA A 172 3.64 -4.47 12.81
N ARG A 173 4.23 -5.64 12.75
CA ARG A 173 4.70 -6.27 11.53
C ARG A 173 4.89 -7.77 11.77
N SER A 174 4.48 -8.59 10.83
CA SER A 174 4.72 -10.03 10.83
C SER A 174 5.53 -10.42 9.60
N SER A 175 6.45 -11.39 9.72
CA SER A 175 7.09 -12.02 8.58
C SER A 175 6.18 -13.08 7.96
N HIS A 176 6.41 -13.42 6.70
CA HIS A 176 5.80 -14.60 6.08
C HIS A 176 6.32 -15.89 6.71
N SER A 177 5.69 -17.01 6.39
CA SER A 177 6.17 -18.35 6.80
C SER A 177 7.42 -18.81 6.05
N LYS A 178 7.71 -18.19 4.88
CA LYS A 178 8.91 -18.35 4.05
C LYS A 178 9.45 -16.99 3.65
N PRO A 179 10.77 -16.84 3.41
CA PRO A 179 11.32 -15.60 2.88
C PRO A 179 10.67 -15.21 1.55
N SER A 180 10.37 -13.93 1.38
CA SER A 180 9.87 -13.38 0.13
C SER A 180 10.99 -13.21 -0.89
N ILE A 181 10.67 -13.38 -2.17
CA ILE A 181 11.65 -13.25 -3.27
C ILE A 181 11.87 -11.82 -3.74
N TYR A 182 10.96 -10.91 -3.39
CA TYR A 182 10.92 -9.51 -3.83
C TYR A 182 11.58 -8.52 -2.86
N CYS A 183 12.11 -9.00 -1.74
CA CYS A 183 12.87 -8.17 -0.79
C CYS A 183 13.98 -8.99 -0.11
N PRO A 184 15.00 -8.33 0.48
CA PRO A 184 16.00 -9.03 1.29
C PRO A 184 15.36 -9.78 2.47
N ILE A 185 15.94 -10.92 2.83
CA ILE A 185 15.48 -11.76 3.94
C ILE A 185 15.37 -10.93 5.23
N GLY A 186 14.25 -11.03 5.94
CA GLY A 186 14.03 -10.27 7.18
C GLY A 186 13.34 -8.93 6.98
N LEU A 187 13.09 -8.50 5.74
CA LEU A 187 12.49 -7.21 5.41
C LEU A 187 11.11 -7.31 4.73
N ASP A 188 10.47 -8.44 4.84
CA ASP A 188 9.11 -8.66 4.34
C ASP A 188 8.05 -8.28 5.38
N ALA A 189 6.83 -7.96 4.94
CA ALA A 189 5.67 -7.73 5.77
C ALA A 189 4.47 -8.52 5.25
N ALA A 190 4.02 -9.49 6.04
CA ALA A 190 2.83 -10.29 5.77
C ALA A 190 1.57 -9.55 6.23
N ILE A 191 0.51 -9.68 5.45
CA ILE A 191 -0.84 -9.21 5.76
C ILE A 191 -1.80 -10.38 5.72
N ALA A 192 -2.66 -10.50 6.74
CA ALA A 192 -3.78 -11.43 6.77
C ALA A 192 -4.92 -10.78 7.56
N GLN A 193 -5.84 -10.20 6.85
CA GLN A 193 -6.97 -9.47 7.45
C GLN A 193 -7.92 -10.41 8.21
N PRO A 194 -8.49 -9.95 9.32
CA PRO A 194 -8.25 -8.67 9.97
C PRO A 194 -7.04 -8.68 10.95
N ASN A 195 -6.41 -9.83 11.21
CA ASN A 195 -5.59 -10.06 12.38
C ASN A 195 -4.09 -9.74 12.19
N VAL A 196 -3.57 -9.85 10.97
CA VAL A 196 -2.16 -9.57 10.68
C VAL A 196 -2.07 -8.27 9.87
N ASP A 197 -1.44 -7.27 10.45
CA ASP A 197 -1.38 -5.91 9.92
C ASP A 197 0.05 -5.37 9.92
N LEU A 198 0.32 -4.42 9.05
CA LEU A 198 1.49 -3.54 9.11
C LEU A 198 1.06 -2.20 9.71
N LYS A 199 1.66 -1.84 10.84
CA LYS A 199 1.45 -0.54 11.47
C LYS A 199 2.77 0.14 11.75
N PHE A 200 2.85 1.43 11.46
CA PHE A 200 3.95 2.28 11.89
C PHE A 200 3.44 3.59 12.47
N GLN A 201 4.22 4.19 13.35
CA GLN A 201 3.95 5.49 13.97
C GLN A 201 4.90 6.53 13.40
N ASN A 202 4.39 7.70 13.03
CA ASN A 202 5.21 8.85 12.75
C ASN A 202 5.74 9.40 14.09
N ILE A 203 7.06 9.28 14.29
CA ILE A 203 7.74 9.79 15.48
C ILE A 203 8.53 11.07 15.20
N LEU A 204 8.41 11.64 13.98
CA LEU A 204 9.02 12.91 13.61
C LEU A 204 8.18 14.07 14.14
N ALA A 205 8.76 15.26 14.14
CA ALA A 205 8.10 16.48 14.61
C ALA A 205 7.01 16.99 13.64
N ASP A 206 7.16 16.67 12.36
CA ASP A 206 6.29 17.15 11.28
C ASP A 206 5.48 16.00 10.65
N PRO A 207 4.36 16.28 9.97
CA PRO A 207 3.60 15.27 9.26
C PRO A 207 4.40 14.67 8.11
N VAL A 208 4.11 13.42 7.79
CA VAL A 208 4.66 12.73 6.62
C VAL A 208 3.55 12.32 5.66
N LYS A 209 3.86 12.26 4.37
CA LYS A 209 2.94 11.90 3.30
C LYS A 209 3.47 10.71 2.52
N LEU A 210 2.63 9.72 2.27
CA LEU A 210 2.93 8.58 1.44
C LEU A 210 2.62 8.92 -0.02
N ILE A 211 3.58 8.70 -0.91
CA ILE A 211 3.38 8.73 -2.36
C ILE A 211 3.63 7.32 -2.88
N CYS A 212 2.61 6.73 -3.48
CA CYS A 212 2.61 5.34 -3.89
C CYS A 212 2.37 5.23 -5.39
N THR A 213 3.23 4.52 -6.10
CA THR A 213 3.08 4.28 -7.54
C THR A 213 3.30 2.81 -7.87
N MET A 214 2.72 2.39 -8.98
CA MET A 214 3.05 1.13 -9.63
C MET A 214 3.22 1.37 -11.12
N GLU A 215 4.45 1.27 -11.61
CA GLU A 215 4.82 1.47 -13.00
C GLU A 215 5.31 0.15 -13.60
N GLY A 216 4.54 -0.39 -14.53
CA GLY A 216 4.77 -1.74 -15.04
C GLY A 216 4.75 -2.75 -13.88
N ASN A 217 5.88 -3.39 -13.63
CA ASN A 217 6.04 -4.38 -12.55
C ASN A 217 6.74 -3.81 -11.30
N THR A 218 6.97 -2.51 -11.23
CA THR A 218 7.68 -1.88 -10.11
C THR A 218 6.69 -1.15 -9.22
N LEU A 219 6.61 -1.60 -7.96
CA LEU A 219 5.90 -0.92 -6.90
C LEU A 219 6.88 0.04 -6.22
N THR A 220 6.51 1.28 -6.02
CA THR A 220 7.34 2.26 -5.28
C THR A 220 6.49 2.97 -4.25
N VAL A 221 7.02 3.04 -3.03
CA VAL A 221 6.48 3.87 -1.96
C VAL A 221 7.55 4.86 -1.53
N THR A 222 7.18 6.14 -1.57
CA THR A 222 7.99 7.26 -1.12
C THR A 222 7.34 7.91 0.09
N ILE A 223 8.11 8.22 1.11
CA ILE A 223 7.67 9.00 2.26
C ILE A 223 8.27 10.40 2.13
N MET A 224 7.40 11.38 2.00
CA MET A 224 7.71 12.81 1.93
C MET A 224 7.47 13.45 3.28
N GLY A 225 8.23 14.49 3.62
CA GLY A 225 8.11 15.23 4.88
C GLY A 225 9.23 16.21 5.08
N THR A 226 9.41 16.71 6.31
CA THR A 226 10.55 17.55 6.69
C THR A 226 11.70 16.65 7.18
N ARG A 227 12.89 16.81 6.62
CA ARG A 227 14.06 16.01 7.01
C ARG A 227 14.51 16.34 8.43
N PRO A 228 14.61 15.34 9.34
CA PRO A 228 15.11 15.57 10.68
C PRO A 228 16.57 16.04 10.67
N GLN A 229 16.91 16.93 11.59
CA GLN A 229 18.30 17.39 11.72
C GLN A 229 19.26 16.31 12.25
N ALA A 230 18.73 15.30 12.92
CA ALA A 230 19.52 14.25 13.57
C ALA A 230 20.20 13.29 12.57
N PHE A 231 19.69 13.15 11.35
CA PHE A 231 20.27 12.27 10.32
C PHE A 231 19.89 12.73 8.90
N ASP A 232 20.69 12.34 7.93
CA ASP A 232 20.48 12.67 6.52
C ASP A 232 19.79 11.50 5.78
N SER A 233 20.12 10.27 6.17
CA SER A 233 19.57 9.04 5.60
C SER A 233 19.60 7.89 6.59
N ILE A 234 18.89 6.82 6.26
CA ILE A 234 18.90 5.56 7.01
C ILE A 234 19.25 4.43 6.06
N GLU A 235 20.32 3.70 6.37
CA GLU A 235 20.68 2.46 5.71
C GLU A 235 20.06 1.28 6.45
N VAL A 236 19.58 0.29 5.69
CA VAL A 236 18.99 -0.94 6.26
C VAL A 236 19.71 -2.15 5.72
N SER A 237 20.22 -2.96 6.62
CA SER A 237 20.85 -4.24 6.32
C SER A 237 20.11 -5.38 7.01
N SER A 238 20.14 -6.57 6.41
CA SER A 238 19.53 -7.75 7.00
C SER A 238 20.34 -9.00 6.66
N LYS A 239 20.24 -10.02 7.51
CA LYS A 239 20.94 -11.29 7.31
C LYS A 239 20.18 -12.46 7.93
N TYR A 240 20.37 -13.64 7.36
CA TYR A 240 19.97 -14.89 7.98
C TYR A 240 20.86 -15.20 9.18
N LEU A 241 20.26 -15.53 10.32
CA LEU A 241 20.94 -15.79 11.60
C LEU A 241 21.03 -17.28 11.95
N GLY A 242 20.43 -18.17 11.15
CA GLY A 242 20.25 -19.59 11.47
C GLY A 242 18.85 -19.84 12.08
N ASP A 243 18.52 -21.10 12.30
CA ASP A 243 17.30 -21.54 13.00
C ASP A 243 16.01 -20.86 12.49
N LYS A 244 15.88 -20.75 11.16
CA LYS A 244 14.71 -20.11 10.52
C LYS A 244 14.51 -18.62 10.88
N LYS A 245 15.55 -17.99 11.37
CA LYS A 245 15.55 -16.61 11.85
C LYS A 245 16.35 -15.69 10.94
N ALA A 246 15.86 -14.48 10.70
CA ALA A 246 16.60 -13.38 10.10
C ALA A 246 16.48 -12.15 10.97
N GLY A 247 17.57 -11.41 11.09
CA GLY A 247 17.65 -10.12 11.78
C GLY A 247 17.91 -8.99 10.80
N ALA A 248 17.47 -7.81 11.14
CA ALA A 248 17.72 -6.59 10.39
C ALA A 248 18.13 -5.45 11.33
N VAL A 249 18.93 -4.53 10.80
CA VAL A 249 19.44 -3.35 11.51
C VAL A 249 19.22 -2.15 10.59
N ARG A 250 18.74 -1.04 11.15
CA ARG A 250 18.80 0.27 10.52
C ARG A 250 19.88 1.13 11.16
N THR A 251 20.66 1.81 10.32
CA THR A 251 21.78 2.66 10.72
C THR A 251 21.50 4.07 10.23
N TYR A 252 21.50 5.01 11.14
CA TYR A 252 21.28 6.42 10.87
C TYR A 252 22.60 7.07 10.45
N ILE A 253 22.58 7.75 9.32
CA ILE A 253 23.74 8.38 8.70
C ILE A 253 23.62 9.91 8.80
N LYS A 254 24.68 10.58 9.25
CA LYS A 254 24.79 12.04 9.26
C LYS A 254 26.15 12.45 8.69
N ASN A 255 26.16 13.33 7.69
CA ASN A 255 27.35 13.77 6.99
C ASN A 255 28.23 12.61 6.46
N GLY A 256 27.58 11.52 6.03
CA GLY A 256 28.25 10.32 5.52
C GLY A 256 28.77 9.35 6.58
N GLU A 257 28.57 9.64 7.86
CA GLU A 257 29.01 8.80 8.98
C GLU A 257 27.84 8.18 9.72
N ALA A 258 28.03 6.96 10.24
CA ALA A 258 27.04 6.28 11.08
C ALA A 258 27.01 6.93 12.47
N VAL A 259 25.87 7.53 12.83
CA VAL A 259 25.71 8.19 14.15
C VAL A 259 24.98 7.32 15.17
N SER A 260 24.13 6.41 14.72
CA SER A 260 23.46 5.42 15.59
C SER A 260 22.93 4.24 14.77
N SER A 261 22.63 3.14 15.46
CA SER A 261 22.00 1.97 14.86
C SER A 261 20.99 1.35 15.81
N GLU A 262 19.95 0.75 15.27
CA GLU A 262 19.01 -0.03 16.06
C GLU A 262 18.62 -1.32 15.37
N ALA A 263 18.35 -2.36 16.12
CA ALA A 263 17.82 -3.61 15.62
C ALA A 263 16.33 -3.46 15.32
N LEU A 264 15.90 -3.94 14.14
CA LEU A 264 14.50 -4.11 13.81
C LEU A 264 13.98 -5.46 14.35
N PRO A 265 12.67 -5.63 14.51
CA PRO A 265 12.11 -6.90 14.96
C PRO A 265 12.53 -8.07 14.07
N ASP A 266 12.96 -9.15 14.68
CA ASP A 266 13.37 -10.38 13.99
C ASP A 266 12.23 -10.99 13.16
N SER A 267 12.61 -11.70 12.11
CA SER A 267 11.72 -12.51 11.28
C SER A 267 11.90 -13.98 11.55
N TYR A 268 10.81 -14.74 11.61
CA TYR A 268 10.81 -16.17 11.82
C TYR A 268 10.08 -16.88 10.68
N TYR A 269 10.81 -17.70 9.93
CA TYR A 269 10.33 -18.38 8.72
C TYR A 269 10.08 -19.87 9.01
N LYS A 270 8.90 -20.19 9.53
CA LYS A 270 8.54 -21.56 10.00
C LYS A 270 8.81 -22.64 8.96
N ASN A 271 8.60 -22.32 7.67
CA ASN A 271 8.70 -23.25 6.55
C ASN A 271 9.94 -22.98 5.69
N TYR A 272 11.02 -22.48 6.27
CA TYR A 272 12.28 -22.23 5.58
C TYR A 272 13.34 -23.25 6.02
N GLU A 273 13.81 -24.03 5.05
CA GLU A 273 14.99 -24.88 5.14
C GLU A 273 16.02 -24.33 4.16
N LYS A 274 17.22 -24.05 4.68
CA LYS A 274 18.32 -23.46 3.90
C LYS A 274 19.16 -24.56 3.28
#